data_d1d29a43add5bd144084f01e0e3209d5
#
_entry.id   d1d29a43add5bd144084f01e0e3209d5
#
_cell.length_a   1.000
_cell.length_b   1.000
_cell.length_c   1.000
_cell.angle_alpha   90.00
_cell.angle_beta   90.00
_cell.angle_gamma   90.00
#
_symmetry.space_group_name_H-M   'P 1'
#
loop_
_entity.id
_entity.type
_entity.pdbx_description
1 polymer ?
#
loop_
_entity_poly.entity_id
_entity_poly.type
_entity_poly.pdbx_seq_one_letter_code
_entity_poly.pdbx_strand_id
1 'polypeptide(L)'
;MKIDLVDDEPILRELYKTVIESSGFDVDCFADAEDYMAYANSDEYTPPNIALITDVCMPGKSGYELIDEIRKSHPKQKVVVLTGTPHNDSNHKTKACFYLQKPVSTKKLITVIELLSACTRAGNTDLASECKTKSDLDIFGIHDW
;
A
#
# COMPACT_ATOMS: atom_id res chain seq x y z
N MET A 1 -1.49 -9.22 -11.90
CA MET A 1 -0.82 -8.56 -10.77
C MET A 1 -1.69 -7.40 -10.32
N LYS A 2 -2.15 -7.47 -9.11
CA LYS A 2 -3.23 -6.62 -8.60
C LYS A 2 -2.81 -5.82 -7.39
N ILE A 3 -3.29 -4.57 -7.33
CA ILE A 3 -3.14 -3.65 -6.21
C ILE A 3 -4.54 -3.24 -5.76
N ASP A 4 -4.73 -3.12 -4.46
CA ASP A 4 -5.94 -2.49 -3.91
C ASP A 4 -5.52 -1.14 -3.32
N LEU A 5 -6.29 -0.09 -3.64
CA LEU A 5 -6.01 1.28 -3.23
C LEU A 5 -7.16 1.83 -2.40
N VAL A 6 -6.86 2.28 -1.20
CA VAL A 6 -7.84 2.93 -0.32
C VAL A 6 -7.43 4.37 -0.07
N ASP A 7 -8.21 5.32 -0.55
CA ASP A 7 -7.94 6.75 -0.38
C ASP A 7 -9.29 7.49 -0.41
N ASP A 8 -9.54 8.32 0.60
CA ASP A 8 -10.80 9.05 0.70
C ASP A 8 -10.86 10.31 -0.17
N GLU A 9 -9.74 10.72 -0.77
CA GLU A 9 -9.69 11.86 -1.67
C GLU A 9 -9.95 11.43 -3.11
N PRO A 10 -11.12 11.75 -3.69
CA PRO A 10 -11.48 11.23 -5.03
C PRO A 10 -10.49 11.61 -6.12
N ILE A 11 -9.96 12.83 -6.07
CA ILE A 11 -9.03 13.33 -7.10
C ILE A 11 -7.72 12.56 -7.06
N LEU A 12 -7.15 12.36 -5.87
CA LEU A 12 -5.91 11.61 -5.71
C LEU A 12 -6.12 10.13 -6.03
N ARG A 13 -7.23 9.58 -5.58
CA ARG A 13 -7.57 8.19 -5.88
C ARG A 13 -7.61 7.93 -7.38
N GLU A 14 -8.25 8.82 -8.12
CA GLU A 14 -8.35 8.69 -9.57
C GLU A 14 -6.99 8.88 -10.24
N LEU A 15 -6.18 9.81 -9.76
CA LEU A 15 -4.84 10.04 -10.27
C LEU A 15 -3.96 8.79 -10.08
N TYR A 16 -3.93 8.25 -8.88
CA TYR A 16 -3.12 7.06 -8.59
C TYR A 16 -3.60 5.85 -9.38
N LYS A 17 -4.92 5.69 -9.51
CA LYS A 17 -5.48 4.63 -10.33
C LYS A 17 -4.99 4.72 -11.77
N THR A 18 -5.08 5.90 -12.37
CA THR A 18 -4.66 6.12 -13.75
C THR A 18 -3.19 5.79 -13.93
N VAL A 19 -2.35 6.26 -13.01
CA VAL A 19 -0.90 6.02 -13.08
C VAL A 19 -0.59 4.53 -12.96
N ILE A 20 -1.22 3.84 -12.04
CA ILE A 20 -1.01 2.42 -11.80
C ILE A 20 -1.44 1.60 -13.01
N GLU A 21 -2.62 1.88 -13.55
CA GLU A 21 -3.13 1.19 -14.73
C GLU A 21 -2.27 1.44 -15.95
N SER A 22 -1.77 2.65 -16.11
CA SER A 22 -0.87 3.01 -17.22
C SER A 22 0.44 2.25 -17.18
N SER A 23 0.83 1.78 -16.00
CA SER A 23 2.06 1.00 -15.81
C SER A 23 1.84 -0.50 -15.99
N GLY A 24 0.63 -0.92 -16.33
CA GLY A 24 0.33 -2.31 -16.65
C GLY A 24 -0.17 -3.16 -15.47
N PHE A 25 -0.53 -2.53 -14.35
CA PHE A 25 -1.06 -3.23 -13.18
C PHE A 25 -2.56 -3.07 -13.06
N ASP A 26 -3.23 -4.08 -12.52
CA ASP A 26 -4.63 -4.00 -12.18
C ASP A 26 -4.79 -3.30 -10.82
N VAL A 27 -5.79 -2.45 -10.68
CA VAL A 27 -6.05 -1.75 -9.43
C VAL A 27 -7.55 -1.65 -9.17
N ASP A 28 -7.94 -2.00 -7.95
CA ASP A 28 -9.30 -1.75 -7.44
C ASP A 28 -9.21 -0.63 -6.40
N CYS A 29 -10.13 0.30 -6.45
CA CYS A 29 -10.13 1.48 -5.61
C CYS A 29 -11.31 1.50 -4.65
N PHE A 30 -11.06 2.00 -3.43
CA PHE A 30 -12.04 2.09 -2.35
C PHE A 30 -11.96 3.46 -1.70
N ALA A 31 -13.10 3.97 -1.26
CA ALA A 31 -13.19 5.32 -0.72
C ALA A 31 -12.74 5.41 0.74
N ASP A 32 -12.88 4.35 1.51
CA ASP A 32 -12.49 4.32 2.92
C ASP A 32 -12.26 2.88 3.40
N ALA A 33 -11.87 2.76 4.67
CA ALA A 33 -11.57 1.46 5.26
C ALA A 33 -12.80 0.57 5.40
N GLU A 34 -13.97 1.16 5.69
CA GLU A 34 -15.20 0.39 5.82
C GLU A 34 -15.59 -0.25 4.49
N ASP A 35 -15.50 0.51 3.39
CA ASP A 35 -15.75 -0.03 2.04
C ASP A 35 -14.82 -1.19 1.74
N TYR A 36 -13.54 -1.03 2.06
CA TYR A 36 -12.58 -2.08 1.82
C TYR A 36 -12.87 -3.32 2.67
N MET A 37 -13.19 -3.14 3.94
CA MET A 37 -13.50 -4.28 4.82
C MET A 37 -14.78 -4.99 4.42
N ALA A 38 -15.77 -4.27 3.90
CA ALA A 38 -16.96 -4.91 3.37
C ALA A 38 -16.61 -5.86 2.21
N TYR A 39 -15.74 -5.42 1.32
CA TYR A 39 -15.23 -6.27 0.25
C TYR A 39 -14.38 -7.43 0.81
N ALA A 40 -13.49 -7.15 1.74
CA ALA A 40 -12.58 -8.15 2.30
C ALA A 40 -13.33 -9.25 3.06
N ASN A 41 -14.50 -8.94 3.61
CA ASN A 41 -15.34 -9.92 4.31
C ASN A 41 -16.34 -10.64 3.39
N SER A 42 -16.34 -10.31 2.09
CA SER A 42 -17.22 -10.97 1.13
C SER A 42 -16.57 -12.25 0.60
N ASP A 43 -17.40 -13.11 0.01
CA ASP A 43 -16.93 -14.34 -0.62
C ASP A 43 -16.12 -14.07 -1.90
N GLU A 44 -16.20 -12.86 -2.42
CA GLU A 44 -15.52 -12.46 -3.65
C GLU A 44 -14.12 -11.90 -3.41
N TYR A 45 -13.70 -11.80 -2.15
CA TYR A 45 -12.42 -11.18 -1.84
C TYR A 45 -11.24 -11.94 -2.46
N THR A 46 -10.43 -11.19 -3.20
CA THR A 46 -9.17 -11.67 -3.72
C THR A 46 -8.07 -10.77 -3.18
N PRO A 47 -7.24 -11.25 -2.25
CA PRO A 47 -6.17 -10.41 -1.71
C PRO A 47 -5.24 -9.89 -2.81
N PRO A 48 -4.84 -8.61 -2.74
CA PRO A 48 -3.94 -8.06 -3.76
C PRO A 48 -2.56 -8.70 -3.63
N ASN A 49 -2.09 -9.30 -4.70
CA ASN A 49 -0.82 -10.01 -4.66
C ASN A 49 0.40 -9.09 -4.71
N ILE A 50 0.24 -7.85 -5.15
CA ILE A 50 1.34 -6.87 -5.10
C ILE A 50 1.31 -6.14 -3.77
N ALA A 51 0.23 -5.40 -3.48
CA ALA A 51 0.12 -4.65 -2.24
C ALA A 51 -1.28 -4.08 -2.03
N LEU A 52 -1.58 -3.81 -0.77
CA LEU A 52 -2.65 -2.91 -0.36
C LEU A 52 -2.02 -1.55 -0.12
N ILE A 53 -2.47 -0.53 -0.82
CA ILE A 53 -2.02 0.86 -0.63
C ILE A 53 -3.14 1.60 0.09
N THR A 54 -2.84 2.17 1.24
CA THR A 54 -3.87 2.86 2.02
C THR A 54 -3.38 4.20 2.55
N ASP A 55 -4.28 5.19 2.55
CA ASP A 55 -4.11 6.43 3.27
C ASP A 55 -4.25 6.16 4.77
N VAL A 56 -3.60 6.97 5.60
CA VAL A 56 -3.71 6.85 7.06
C VAL A 56 -4.95 7.57 7.58
N CYS A 57 -5.13 8.82 7.16
CA CYS A 57 -6.19 9.68 7.68
C CYS A 57 -7.43 9.57 6.82
N MET A 58 -8.41 8.82 7.29
CA MET A 58 -9.70 8.62 6.61
C MET A 58 -10.82 8.77 7.62
N PRO A 59 -12.02 9.17 7.19
CA PRO A 59 -13.18 9.17 8.08
C PRO A 59 -13.44 7.77 8.64
N GLY A 60 -13.76 7.68 9.91
CA GLY A 60 -14.00 6.42 10.57
C GLY A 60 -12.70 5.69 10.90
N LYS A 61 -12.52 4.51 10.36
CA LYS A 61 -11.35 3.67 10.64
C LYS A 61 -10.10 4.20 9.94
N SER A 62 -8.97 4.26 10.66
CA SER A 62 -7.71 4.70 10.07
C SER A 62 -7.07 3.62 9.21
N GLY A 63 -6.08 4.01 8.39
CA GLY A 63 -5.31 3.06 7.60
C GLY A 63 -4.60 2.02 8.45
N TYR A 64 -4.10 2.39 9.62
CA TYR A 64 -3.44 1.45 10.53
C TYR A 64 -4.42 0.42 11.11
N GLU A 65 -5.61 0.85 11.45
CA GLU A 65 -6.66 -0.07 11.90
C GLU A 65 -7.05 -1.04 10.79
N LEU A 66 -7.14 -0.55 9.56
CA LEU A 66 -7.40 -1.39 8.39
C LEU A 66 -6.33 -2.45 8.21
N ILE A 67 -5.05 -2.06 8.31
CA ILE A 67 -3.93 -2.99 8.19
C ILE A 67 -4.01 -4.08 9.26
N ASP A 68 -4.28 -3.69 10.51
CA ASP A 68 -4.39 -4.66 11.61
C ASP A 68 -5.50 -5.66 11.34
N GLU A 69 -6.64 -5.22 10.85
CA GLU A 69 -7.76 -6.13 10.55
C GLU A 69 -7.45 -7.07 9.40
N ILE A 70 -6.85 -6.55 8.33
CA ILE A 70 -6.47 -7.38 7.18
C ILE A 70 -5.46 -8.45 7.61
N ARG A 71 -4.51 -8.10 8.45
CA ARG A 71 -3.46 -9.03 8.87
C ARG A 71 -3.94 -10.10 9.86
N LYS A 72 -5.10 -9.95 10.43
CA LYS A 72 -5.71 -11.03 11.21
C LYS A 72 -5.98 -12.27 10.36
N SER A 73 -6.40 -12.06 9.12
CA SER A 73 -6.70 -13.14 8.16
C SER A 73 -5.56 -13.34 7.15
N HIS A 74 -4.79 -12.32 6.89
CA HIS A 74 -3.73 -12.32 5.88
C HIS A 74 -2.46 -11.71 6.48
N PRO A 75 -1.76 -12.43 7.37
CA PRO A 75 -0.66 -11.85 8.16
C PRO A 75 0.54 -11.43 7.31
N LYS A 76 0.65 -11.94 6.11
CA LYS A 76 1.77 -11.60 5.20
C LYS A 76 1.38 -10.63 4.09
N GLN A 77 0.21 -10.00 4.18
CA GLN A 77 -0.21 -9.01 3.19
C GLN A 77 0.77 -7.86 3.16
N LYS A 78 1.31 -7.57 1.98
CA LYS A 78 2.18 -6.41 1.77
C LYS A 78 1.34 -5.15 1.72
N VAL A 79 1.82 -4.10 2.38
CA VAL A 79 1.08 -2.85 2.52
C VAL A 79 2.00 -1.67 2.25
N VAL A 80 1.48 -0.68 1.55
CA VAL A 80 2.12 0.64 1.38
C VAL A 80 1.21 1.66 2.04
N VAL A 81 1.78 2.51 2.89
CA VAL A 81 1.04 3.56 3.59
C VAL A 81 1.33 4.91 2.96
N LEU A 82 0.27 5.65 2.63
CA LEU A 82 0.37 7.04 2.19
C LEU A 82 -0.01 7.93 3.36
N THR A 83 0.86 8.86 3.73
CA THR A 83 0.61 9.71 4.89
C THR A 83 0.96 11.16 4.60
N GLY A 84 0.13 12.09 5.09
CA GLY A 84 0.39 13.53 5.00
C GLY A 84 1.31 14.04 6.11
N THR A 85 1.63 13.22 7.10
CA THR A 85 2.48 13.63 8.22
C THR A 85 3.85 12.97 8.10
N PRO A 86 4.91 13.67 8.57
CA PRO A 86 6.24 13.04 8.66
C PRO A 86 6.14 11.79 9.55
N HIS A 87 6.71 10.69 9.08
CA HIS A 87 6.62 9.48 9.85
C HIS A 87 7.86 9.28 10.70
N ASN A 88 7.87 9.95 11.77
CA ASN A 88 8.80 9.73 12.87
C ASN A 88 8.14 8.95 14.01
N ASP A 89 6.95 8.44 13.77
CA ASP A 89 6.26 7.59 14.75
C ASP A 89 6.71 6.14 14.57
N SER A 90 7.63 5.72 15.43
CA SER A 90 8.21 4.38 15.38
C SER A 90 7.19 3.27 15.62
N ASN A 91 6.04 3.57 16.23
CA ASN A 91 5.01 2.57 16.50
C ASN A 91 4.37 2.02 15.23
N HIS A 92 4.44 2.75 14.14
CA HIS A 92 3.79 2.36 12.89
C HIS A 92 4.73 1.80 11.84
N LYS A 93 6.04 1.93 12.04
CA LYS A 93 7.04 1.57 11.02
C LYS A 93 7.07 0.08 10.68
N THR A 94 6.59 -0.77 11.56
CA THR A 94 6.57 -2.22 11.32
C THR A 94 5.30 -2.70 10.63
N LYS A 95 4.31 -1.82 10.43
CA LYS A 95 3.01 -2.21 9.88
C LYS A 95 2.99 -2.30 8.36
N ALA A 96 3.87 -1.58 7.68
CA ALA A 96 3.88 -1.50 6.23
C ALA A 96 5.25 -1.76 5.65
N CYS A 97 5.29 -2.22 4.39
CA CYS A 97 6.54 -2.36 3.65
C CYS A 97 7.15 -1.00 3.34
N PHE A 98 6.32 -0.03 3.00
CA PHE A 98 6.77 1.32 2.69
C PHE A 98 5.80 2.35 3.25
N TYR A 99 6.37 3.48 3.65
CA TYR A 99 5.64 4.67 4.07
C TYR A 99 6.00 5.79 3.11
N LEU A 100 5.03 6.30 2.36
CA LEU A 100 5.25 7.37 1.40
C LEU A 100 4.54 8.62 1.87
N GLN A 101 5.24 9.74 1.89
CA GLN A 101 4.67 11.00 2.31
C GLN A 101 3.89 11.66 1.17
N LYS A 102 2.68 12.11 1.45
CA LYS A 102 1.87 12.87 0.50
C LYS A 102 2.35 14.32 0.40
N PRO A 103 2.33 14.94 -0.77
CA PRO A 103 1.92 14.34 -2.05
C PRO A 103 3.00 13.43 -2.61
N VAL A 104 2.62 12.22 -3.00
CA VAL A 104 3.55 11.25 -3.55
C VAL A 104 3.73 11.52 -5.04
N SER A 105 4.98 11.56 -5.51
CA SER A 105 5.23 11.69 -6.94
C SER A 105 4.84 10.40 -7.66
N THR A 106 4.33 10.54 -8.88
CA THR A 106 3.93 9.37 -9.67
C THR A 106 5.10 8.44 -9.94
N LYS A 107 6.28 9.01 -10.17
CA LYS A 107 7.50 8.24 -10.38
C LYS A 107 7.85 7.38 -9.16
N LYS A 108 7.76 7.94 -7.97
CA LYS A 108 8.06 7.26 -6.72
C LYS A 108 7.06 6.13 -6.46
N LEU A 109 5.78 6.42 -6.65
CA LEU A 109 4.73 5.43 -6.49
C LEU A 109 4.95 4.24 -7.41
N ILE A 110 5.22 4.48 -8.69
CA ILE A 110 5.46 3.41 -9.65
C ILE A 110 6.73 2.62 -9.33
N THR A 111 7.79 3.29 -8.89
CA THR A 111 9.02 2.60 -8.49
C THR A 111 8.76 1.62 -7.36
N VAL A 112 8.02 2.04 -6.34
CA VAL A 112 7.66 1.17 -5.21
C VAL A 112 6.82 -0.01 -5.68
N ILE A 113 5.83 0.23 -6.53
CA ILE A 113 4.96 -0.82 -7.05
C ILE A 113 5.76 -1.83 -7.88
N GLU A 114 6.65 -1.37 -8.73
CA GLU A 114 7.48 -2.25 -9.54
C GLU A 114 8.39 -3.13 -8.69
N LEU A 115 8.97 -2.58 -7.63
CA LEU A 115 9.79 -3.34 -6.72
C LEU A 115 8.98 -4.38 -5.94
N LEU A 116 7.78 -4.03 -5.50
CA LEU A 116 6.89 -4.97 -4.83
C LEU A 116 6.40 -6.06 -5.80
N SER A 117 6.16 -5.69 -7.04
CA SER A 117 5.80 -6.65 -8.09
C SER A 117 6.93 -7.66 -8.31
N ALA A 118 8.18 -7.20 -8.35
CA ALA A 118 9.33 -8.08 -8.47
C ALA A 118 9.45 -9.02 -7.27
N CYS A 119 9.23 -8.53 -6.06
CA CYS A 119 9.16 -9.34 -4.84
C CYS A 119 8.12 -10.45 -4.96
N THR A 120 6.93 -10.11 -5.43
CA THR A 120 5.83 -11.07 -5.59
C THR A 120 6.18 -12.15 -6.60
N ARG A 121 6.77 -11.75 -7.73
CA ARG A 121 7.20 -12.72 -8.76
C ARG A 121 8.29 -13.65 -8.27
N ALA A 122 9.16 -13.19 -7.38
CA ALA A 122 10.21 -13.99 -6.77
C ALA A 122 9.71 -14.90 -5.65
N GLY A 123 8.43 -14.80 -5.28
CA GLY A 123 7.85 -15.57 -4.17
C GLY A 123 8.24 -15.07 -2.79
N ASN A 124 8.76 -13.86 -2.70
CA ASN A 124 9.18 -13.27 -1.44
C ASN A 124 7.96 -12.79 -0.66
N THR A 125 7.78 -13.33 0.55
CA THR A 125 6.67 -12.97 1.44
C THR A 125 7.11 -12.22 2.69
N ASP A 126 8.37 -11.78 2.75
CA ASP A 126 8.90 -11.06 3.90
C ASP A 126 8.18 -9.73 4.09
N LEU A 127 8.01 -9.35 5.35
CA LEU A 127 7.41 -8.08 5.72
C LEU A 127 8.48 -6.98 5.81
N ALA A 128 8.05 -5.78 6.15
CA ALA A 128 8.84 -4.55 6.06
C ALA A 128 10.26 -4.61 6.63
N SER A 129 10.43 -5.21 7.80
CA SER A 129 11.73 -5.22 8.48
C SER A 129 12.76 -6.12 7.81
N GLU A 130 12.31 -7.06 7.02
CA GLU A 130 13.15 -8.04 6.36
C GLU A 130 13.11 -7.89 4.83
N CYS A 131 12.39 -6.92 4.33
CA CYS A 131 12.14 -6.76 2.91
C CYS A 131 13.39 -6.27 2.17
N LYS A 132 13.91 -7.10 1.31
CA LYS A 132 15.06 -6.78 0.47
C LYS A 132 14.77 -5.62 -0.48
N THR A 133 13.55 -5.48 -0.89
CA THR A 133 13.09 -4.38 -1.75
C THR A 133 13.36 -3.03 -1.12
N LYS A 134 13.23 -2.95 0.21
CA LYS A 134 13.47 -1.71 0.95
C LYS A 134 14.95 -1.29 0.87
N SER A 135 15.85 -2.25 0.94
CA SER A 135 17.29 -2.00 0.75
C SER A 135 17.59 -1.51 -0.65
N ASP A 136 16.90 -2.04 -1.64
CA ASP A 136 17.06 -1.60 -3.03
C ASP A 136 16.60 -0.15 -3.20
N LEU A 137 15.54 0.26 -2.51
CA LEU A 137 15.09 1.65 -2.51
C LEU A 137 16.14 2.56 -1.89
N ASP A 138 16.78 2.12 -0.82
CA ASP A 138 17.85 2.90 -0.18
C ASP A 138 19.02 3.10 -1.14
N ILE A 139 19.38 2.10 -1.92
CA ILE A 139 20.43 2.20 -2.92
C ILE A 139 20.09 3.25 -3.98
N PHE A 140 18.83 3.34 -4.38
CA PHE A 140 18.38 4.32 -5.36
C PHE A 140 18.09 5.69 -4.76
N GLY A 141 18.29 5.88 -3.47
CA GLY A 141 18.08 7.16 -2.82
C GLY A 141 16.62 7.56 -2.66
N ILE A 142 15.73 6.61 -2.60
CA ILE A 142 14.31 6.88 -2.40
C ILE A 142 13.97 6.80 -0.92
N HIS A 143 14.14 7.91 -0.21
CA HIS A 143 13.96 7.98 1.24
C HIS A 143 12.91 9.02 1.57
N ASP A 144 11.66 8.66 1.58
CA ASP A 144 10.61 9.63 1.83
C ASP A 144 9.79 9.34 3.07
N TRP A 145 10.29 8.47 3.88
CA TRP A 145 9.59 8.14 5.12
C TRP A 145 10.37 8.54 6.37
#